data_cae4165886cafed6f79eb7ab8029defa
#
_entry.id   cae4165886cafed6f79eb7ab8029defa
#
_cell.length_a   1.000
_cell.length_b   1.000
_cell.length_c   1.000
_cell.angle_alpha   90.00
_cell.angle_beta   90.00
_cell.angle_gamma   90.00
#
_symmetry.space_group_name_H-M   'P 1'
#
loop_
_entity.id
_entity.type
_entity.pdbx_description
1 polymer ?
#
loop_
_entity_poly.entity_id
_entity_poly.type
_entity_poly.pdbx_seq_one_letter_code
_entity_poly.pdbx_strand_id
1 'polypeptide(L)'
;SLEGGAILEKNCVYVVELMESLDDLPTTISAFANPKSSTGRLDVFTRLIADRASMFDTVPGGYSGKLYAEISPASFSIKVRKGSRLNQLRFRRRNSGQEEAIGFRVSDKELRDIHRETPLVDGVPVIQNGLQFSIHLAGSHNGETIGYQAQRFTDVIDVDRIAAYSIDDFWTPIPARSARRLILDPHQFY
;
A
#
# COMPACT_ATOMS: atom_id res chain seq x y z
N SER A 1 23.94 8.24 6.86
CA SER A 1 23.25 8.38 8.17
C SER A 1 21.82 8.83 7.96
N LEU A 2 20.87 8.18 8.64
CA LEU A 2 19.45 8.56 8.57
C LEU A 2 19.12 9.85 9.35
N GLU A 3 20.02 10.35 10.18
CA GLU A 3 19.79 11.59 10.95
C GLU A 3 19.68 12.84 10.06
N GLY A 4 20.54 12.95 9.06
CA GLY A 4 20.48 14.01 8.04
C GLY A 4 19.55 13.71 6.86
N GLY A 5 19.00 12.52 6.84
CA GLY A 5 18.25 11.95 5.75
C GLY A 5 19.12 11.16 4.78
N ALA A 6 18.53 10.09 4.24
CA ALA A 6 19.13 9.25 3.22
C ALA A 6 18.20 9.15 2.02
N ILE A 7 18.78 9.11 0.83
CA ILE A 7 18.04 8.84 -0.41
C ILE A 7 18.02 7.32 -0.60
N LEU A 8 16.83 6.77 -0.75
CA LEU A 8 16.60 5.42 -1.19
C LEU A 8 16.28 5.49 -2.69
N GLU A 9 17.21 5.01 -3.49
CA GLU A 9 17.10 5.10 -4.94
C GLU A 9 16.09 4.09 -5.47
N LYS A 10 15.37 4.49 -6.50
CA LYS A 10 14.45 3.60 -7.20
C LYS A 10 15.17 2.37 -7.76
N ASN A 11 14.46 1.25 -7.84
CA ASN A 11 14.95 -0.05 -8.27
C ASN A 11 16.04 -0.65 -7.36
N CYS A 12 16.23 -0.11 -6.16
CA CYS A 12 17.09 -0.69 -5.13
C CYS A 12 16.24 -1.24 -3.97
N VAL A 13 16.79 -2.22 -3.27
CA VAL A 13 16.15 -2.82 -2.09
C VAL A 13 17.00 -2.50 -0.87
N TYR A 14 16.34 -2.04 0.18
CA TYR A 14 16.96 -1.68 1.44
C TYR A 14 16.31 -2.47 2.57
N VAL A 15 17.10 -2.98 3.50
CA VAL A 15 16.62 -3.53 4.76
C VAL A 15 17.10 -2.62 5.88
N VAL A 16 16.16 -2.11 6.66
CA VAL A 16 16.41 -1.11 7.70
C VAL A 16 15.82 -1.61 9.02
N GLU A 17 16.60 -1.55 10.10
CA GLU A 17 16.10 -1.77 11.46
C GLU A 17 15.13 -0.63 11.82
N LEU A 18 13.95 -0.97 12.33
CA LEU A 18 12.98 0.00 12.80
C LEU A 18 13.35 0.53 14.19
N MET A 19 12.83 1.70 14.53
CA MET A 19 12.98 2.25 15.89
C MET A 19 12.13 1.50 16.90
N GLU A 20 11.07 0.88 16.44
CA GLU A 20 10.12 0.11 17.22
C GLU A 20 10.62 -1.33 17.39
N SER A 21 10.45 -1.86 18.57
CA SER A 21 10.61 -3.27 18.92
C SER A 21 9.38 -3.73 19.68
N LEU A 22 9.18 -5.03 19.75
CA LEU A 22 8.14 -5.60 20.60
C LEU A 22 8.80 -6.37 21.72
N ASP A 23 8.25 -6.22 22.91
CA ASP A 23 8.70 -6.93 24.10
C ASP A 23 7.52 -7.67 24.70
N ASP A 24 7.65 -8.99 24.78
CA ASP A 24 6.69 -9.92 25.37
C ASP A 24 5.25 -9.73 24.86
N LEU A 25 5.09 -9.73 23.50
CA LEU A 25 3.77 -9.66 22.91
C LEU A 25 2.90 -10.84 23.41
N PRO A 26 1.73 -10.60 24.01
CA PRO A 26 0.90 -11.69 24.49
C PRO A 26 0.63 -12.74 23.41
N THR A 27 0.65 -14.03 23.77
CA THR A 27 0.40 -15.13 22.82
C THR A 27 -0.97 -15.10 22.16
N THR A 28 -1.91 -14.38 22.78
CA THR A 28 -3.27 -14.15 22.26
C THR A 28 -3.37 -12.96 21.29
N ILE A 29 -2.26 -12.25 21.06
CA ILE A 29 -2.22 -11.10 20.16
C ILE A 29 -1.19 -11.39 19.06
N SER A 30 -1.58 -11.20 17.82
CA SER A 30 -0.69 -11.14 16.67
C SER A 30 -0.74 -9.77 16.03
N ALA A 31 0.22 -9.44 15.17
CA ALA A 31 0.20 -8.19 14.45
C ALA A 31 0.46 -8.39 12.95
N PHE A 32 -0.11 -7.49 12.15
CA PHE A 32 0.02 -7.47 10.70
C PHE A 32 0.41 -6.09 10.24
N ALA A 33 1.39 -6.04 9.35
CA ALA A 33 1.87 -4.80 8.75
C ALA A 33 1.30 -4.60 7.34
N ASN A 34 1.19 -3.35 6.95
CA ASN A 34 0.93 -2.94 5.59
C ASN A 34 1.67 -1.63 5.31
N PRO A 35 2.00 -1.32 4.05
CA PRO A 35 2.39 0.02 3.67
C PRO A 35 1.31 1.04 4.05
N LYS A 36 1.71 2.23 4.42
CA LYS A 36 0.77 3.36 4.50
C LYS A 36 0.24 3.67 3.10
N SER A 37 -0.99 4.16 3.00
CA SER A 37 -1.57 4.57 1.72
C SER A 37 -0.71 5.61 0.98
N SER A 38 -0.08 6.55 1.71
CA SER A 38 0.85 7.53 1.13
C SER A 38 2.11 6.88 0.55
N THR A 39 2.59 5.80 1.15
CA THR A 39 3.75 5.03 0.67
C THR A 39 3.39 4.26 -0.60
N GLY A 40 2.24 3.56 -0.60
CA GLY A 40 1.77 2.83 -1.78
C GLY A 40 1.47 3.73 -2.98
N ARG A 41 0.97 4.96 -2.75
CA ARG A 41 0.74 5.94 -3.83
C ARG A 41 2.01 6.47 -4.48
N LEU A 42 3.16 6.29 -3.86
CA LEU A 42 4.47 6.63 -4.42
C LEU A 42 5.16 5.45 -5.08
N ASP A 43 4.44 4.32 -5.22
CA ASP A 43 5.00 3.07 -5.73
C ASP A 43 6.24 2.62 -4.92
N VAL A 44 6.15 2.78 -3.62
CA VAL A 44 7.16 2.30 -2.69
C VAL A 44 6.63 1.03 -2.04
N PHE A 45 7.24 -0.08 -2.41
CA PHE A 45 6.95 -1.37 -1.80
C PHE A 45 7.66 -1.47 -0.46
N THR A 46 6.93 -1.83 0.59
CA THR A 46 7.53 -2.06 1.91
C THR A 46 6.94 -3.31 2.55
N ARG A 47 7.80 -4.10 3.20
CA ARG A 47 7.41 -5.28 3.97
C ARG A 47 8.02 -5.23 5.36
N LEU A 48 7.27 -5.66 6.36
CA LEU A 48 7.80 -5.87 7.70
C LEU A 48 8.49 -7.22 7.80
N ILE A 49 9.63 -7.23 8.47
CA ILE A 49 10.37 -8.43 8.82
C ILE A 49 10.48 -8.48 10.34
N ALA A 50 10.04 -9.58 10.94
CA ALA A 50 10.29 -9.90 12.33
C ALA A 50 11.36 -11.01 12.42
N ASP A 51 12.21 -10.99 13.44
CA ASP A 51 13.22 -12.01 13.62
C ASP A 51 12.58 -13.40 13.68
N ARG A 52 13.18 -14.35 12.96
CA ARG A 52 12.75 -15.76 12.90
C ARG A 52 11.31 -15.96 12.38
N ALA A 53 10.66 -14.95 11.82
CA ALA A 53 9.38 -15.11 11.18
C ALA A 53 9.56 -15.82 9.83
N SER A 54 8.64 -16.72 9.51
CA SER A 54 8.60 -17.41 8.20
C SER A 54 7.85 -16.64 7.13
N MET A 55 7.16 -15.56 7.49
CA MET A 55 6.34 -14.75 6.60
C MET A 55 6.62 -13.26 6.82
N PHE A 56 6.59 -12.51 5.73
CA PHE A 56 6.59 -11.06 5.78
C PHE A 56 5.28 -10.51 6.36
N ASP A 57 5.33 -9.30 6.86
CA ASP A 57 4.16 -8.53 7.30
C ASP A 57 3.38 -9.16 8.46
N THR A 58 3.96 -10.16 9.13
CA THR A 58 3.31 -10.88 10.21
C THR A 58 4.21 -10.94 11.43
N VAL A 59 3.64 -10.65 12.60
CA VAL A 59 4.29 -10.84 13.89
C VAL A 59 3.44 -11.81 14.71
N PRO A 60 3.99 -13.00 15.05
CA PRO A 60 3.26 -14.00 15.82
C PRO A 60 3.05 -13.56 17.26
N GLY A 61 2.04 -14.11 17.91
CA GLY A 61 1.88 -13.96 19.35
C GLY A 61 3.07 -14.56 20.12
N GLY A 62 3.42 -13.93 21.24
CA GLY A 62 4.61 -14.30 22.02
C GLY A 62 5.93 -13.75 21.46
N TYR A 63 5.88 -12.91 20.44
CA TYR A 63 7.07 -12.32 19.84
C TYR A 63 7.74 -11.33 20.80
N SER A 64 9.06 -11.43 20.89
CA SER A 64 9.92 -10.45 21.56
C SER A 64 11.17 -10.26 20.70
N GLY A 65 11.42 -9.03 20.27
CA GLY A 65 12.56 -8.72 19.41
C GLY A 65 12.42 -7.44 18.60
N LYS A 66 13.43 -7.23 17.77
CA LYS A 66 13.50 -6.10 16.84
C LYS A 66 12.62 -6.32 15.63
N LEU A 67 12.24 -5.24 14.99
CA LEU A 67 11.50 -5.22 13.74
C LEU A 67 12.35 -4.56 12.66
N TYR A 68 12.19 -5.01 11.43
CA TYR A 68 12.89 -4.48 10.26
C TYR A 68 11.88 -4.19 9.15
N ALA A 69 12.23 -3.27 8.27
CA ALA A 69 11.48 -3.03 7.05
C ALA A 69 12.37 -3.30 5.83
N GLU A 70 11.85 -4.09 4.90
CA GLU A 70 12.34 -4.10 3.53
C GLU A 70 11.66 -2.95 2.81
N ILE A 71 12.41 -2.12 2.10
CA ILE A 71 11.91 -0.94 1.39
C ILE A 71 12.44 -0.97 -0.03
N SER A 72 11.55 -0.94 -1.02
CA SER A 72 11.90 -0.95 -2.43
C SER A 72 11.11 0.12 -3.18
N PRO A 73 11.69 1.30 -3.41
CA PRO A 73 11.09 2.31 -4.26
C PRO A 73 11.15 1.86 -5.74
N ALA A 74 10.01 1.86 -6.44
CA ALA A 74 9.96 1.41 -7.83
C ALA A 74 9.94 2.59 -8.83
N SER A 75 9.04 3.54 -8.68
CA SER A 75 8.90 4.65 -9.64
C SER A 75 9.72 5.89 -9.28
N PHE A 76 9.82 6.22 -8.00
CA PHE A 76 10.48 7.44 -7.51
C PHE A 76 11.55 7.13 -6.47
N SER A 77 12.71 7.78 -6.57
CA SER A 77 13.66 7.82 -5.46
C SER A 77 13.06 8.64 -4.31
N ILE A 78 13.19 8.16 -3.08
CA ILE A 78 12.62 8.81 -1.92
C ILE A 78 13.70 9.23 -0.91
N LYS A 79 13.47 10.32 -0.21
CA LYS A 79 14.27 10.73 0.94
C LYS A 79 13.54 10.35 2.22
N VAL A 80 14.23 9.61 3.08
CA VAL A 80 13.76 9.19 4.40
C VAL A 80 14.72 9.67 5.49
N ARG A 81 14.23 9.77 6.71
CA ARG A 81 14.99 10.12 7.92
C ARG A 81 14.69 9.14 9.03
N LYS A 82 15.47 9.22 10.09
CA LYS A 82 15.09 8.57 11.35
C LYS A 82 13.71 9.09 11.80
N GLY A 83 12.75 8.17 11.99
CA GLY A 83 11.38 8.50 12.33
C GLY A 83 10.42 8.66 11.14
N SER A 84 10.88 8.59 9.87
CA SER A 84 9.98 8.51 8.72
C SER A 84 9.08 7.28 8.81
N ARG A 85 7.80 7.43 8.50
CA ARG A 85 6.77 6.38 8.69
C ARG A 85 6.28 5.88 7.35
N LEU A 86 6.72 4.67 6.97
CA LEU A 86 6.36 4.03 5.70
C LEU A 86 5.32 2.94 5.87
N ASN A 87 5.33 2.23 7.01
CA ASN A 87 4.45 1.12 7.32
C ASN A 87 3.48 1.47 8.45
N GLN A 88 2.45 0.66 8.60
CA GLN A 88 1.54 0.66 9.74
C GLN A 88 1.40 -0.77 10.26
N LEU A 89 1.37 -0.93 11.57
CA LEU A 89 1.20 -2.20 12.26
C LEU A 89 -0.17 -2.23 12.92
N ARG A 90 -0.91 -3.32 12.75
CA ARG A 90 -2.24 -3.54 13.32
C ARG A 90 -2.21 -4.77 14.20
N PHE A 91 -2.59 -4.62 15.45
CA PHE A 91 -2.71 -5.72 16.40
C PHE A 91 -4.09 -6.37 16.31
N ARG A 92 -4.12 -7.69 16.39
CA ARG A 92 -5.34 -8.49 16.40
C ARG A 92 -5.33 -9.44 17.57
N ARG A 93 -6.47 -9.55 18.26
CA ARG A 93 -6.67 -10.55 19.30
C ARG A 93 -7.06 -11.87 18.63
N ARG A 94 -6.42 -12.95 19.03
CA ARG A 94 -6.78 -14.31 18.63
C ARG A 94 -7.99 -14.75 19.48
N ASN A 95 -9.13 -15.01 18.87
CA ASN A 95 -10.26 -15.63 19.55
C ASN A 95 -10.00 -17.14 19.57
N SER A 96 -10.16 -17.76 20.77
CA SER A 96 -10.05 -19.21 20.93
C SER A 96 -11.05 -19.91 20.01
N GLY A 97 -10.55 -20.72 19.07
CA GLY A 97 -11.37 -21.51 18.16
C GLY A 97 -11.41 -21.06 16.69
N GLN A 98 -10.77 -19.96 16.33
CA GLN A 98 -10.56 -19.61 14.94
C GLN A 98 -9.12 -19.88 14.53
N GLU A 99 -8.93 -20.77 13.55
CA GLU A 99 -7.68 -20.88 12.81
C GLU A 99 -7.30 -19.51 12.25
N GLU A 100 -6.00 -19.28 12.02
CA GLU A 100 -5.46 -18.02 11.49
C GLU A 100 -6.13 -17.61 10.18
N ALA A 101 -7.36 -17.12 10.27
CA ALA A 101 -7.97 -16.46 9.13
C ALA A 101 -7.24 -15.14 8.93
N ILE A 102 -6.41 -15.09 7.93
CA ILE A 102 -5.80 -13.87 7.39
C ILE A 102 -6.92 -12.90 7.02
N GLY A 103 -7.33 -12.07 7.98
CA GLY A 103 -8.40 -11.10 7.86
C GLY A 103 -9.81 -11.70 7.86
N PHE A 104 -10.76 -11.01 8.50
CA PHE A 104 -12.18 -11.26 8.27
C PHE A 104 -12.49 -10.88 6.82
N ARG A 105 -12.50 -11.88 5.97
CA ARG A 105 -12.93 -11.70 4.59
C ARG A 105 -14.42 -11.94 4.53
N VAL A 106 -15.15 -10.95 4.15
CA VAL A 106 -16.59 -11.06 3.88
C VAL A 106 -16.76 -12.00 2.69
N SER A 107 -17.59 -13.02 2.83
CA SER A 107 -17.88 -13.98 1.77
C SER A 107 -18.70 -13.34 0.65
N ASP A 108 -18.65 -13.93 -0.55
CA ASP A 108 -19.46 -13.46 -1.69
C ASP A 108 -20.96 -13.45 -1.40
N LYS A 109 -21.43 -14.36 -0.52
CA LYS A 109 -22.83 -14.39 -0.08
C LYS A 109 -23.14 -13.18 0.78
N GLU A 110 -22.32 -12.93 1.80
CA GLU A 110 -22.50 -11.77 2.67
C GLU A 110 -22.39 -10.46 1.91
N LEU A 111 -21.48 -10.34 0.93
CA LEU A 111 -21.40 -9.17 0.05
C LEU A 111 -22.69 -8.91 -0.73
N ARG A 112 -23.34 -9.99 -1.23
CA ARG A 112 -24.64 -9.88 -1.90
C ARG A 112 -25.74 -9.46 -0.94
N ASP A 113 -25.73 -9.98 0.28
CA ASP A 113 -26.70 -9.63 1.31
C ASP A 113 -26.55 -8.17 1.72
N ILE A 114 -25.32 -7.72 1.98
CA ILE A 114 -24.99 -6.30 2.27
C ILE A 114 -25.43 -5.40 1.11
N HIS A 115 -25.11 -5.77 -0.14
CA HIS A 115 -25.47 -4.95 -1.31
C HIS A 115 -26.99 -4.82 -1.47
N ARG A 116 -27.75 -5.84 -1.08
CA ARG A 116 -29.22 -5.81 -1.14
C ARG A 116 -29.83 -4.85 -0.11
N GLU A 117 -29.21 -4.74 1.06
CA GLU A 117 -29.62 -3.82 2.12
C GLU A 117 -29.06 -2.42 1.91
N THR A 118 -27.81 -2.33 1.53
CA THR A 118 -27.10 -1.07 1.29
C THR A 118 -26.28 -1.20 0.01
N PRO A 119 -26.70 -0.58 -1.10
CA PRO A 119 -25.99 -0.68 -2.36
C PRO A 119 -24.52 -0.26 -2.24
N LEU A 120 -23.61 -1.18 -2.55
CA LEU A 120 -22.16 -0.96 -2.52
C LEU A 120 -21.62 -0.31 -3.80
N VAL A 121 -22.35 -0.50 -4.91
CA VAL A 121 -22.04 0.07 -6.23
C VAL A 121 -23.35 0.40 -6.94
N ASP A 122 -23.28 1.33 -7.90
CA ASP A 122 -24.40 1.60 -8.80
C ASP A 122 -24.60 0.45 -9.78
N GLY A 123 -25.83 0.00 -9.94
CA GLY A 123 -26.20 -1.07 -10.86
C GLY A 123 -25.98 -2.48 -10.29
N VAL A 124 -25.75 -3.45 -11.16
CA VAL A 124 -25.59 -4.86 -10.79
C VAL A 124 -24.16 -5.15 -10.34
N PRO A 125 -23.92 -5.55 -9.08
CA PRO A 125 -22.58 -5.85 -8.59
C PRO A 125 -22.04 -7.13 -9.23
N VAL A 126 -20.77 -7.11 -9.63
CA VAL A 126 -20.04 -8.33 -10.01
C VAL A 126 -19.28 -8.81 -8.79
N ILE A 127 -19.75 -9.91 -8.19
CA ILE A 127 -19.19 -10.49 -6.97
C ILE A 127 -18.68 -11.89 -7.28
N GLN A 128 -17.35 -12.02 -7.29
CA GLN A 128 -16.63 -13.27 -7.49
C GLN A 128 -15.29 -13.19 -6.76
N ASN A 129 -15.17 -13.89 -5.65
CA ASN A 129 -14.04 -13.78 -4.71
C ASN A 129 -13.81 -12.35 -4.19
N GLY A 130 -14.89 -11.59 -4.03
CA GLY A 130 -14.91 -10.18 -3.67
C GLY A 130 -15.71 -9.34 -4.66
N LEU A 131 -15.84 -8.05 -4.39
CA LEU A 131 -16.53 -7.08 -5.23
C LEU A 131 -15.57 -6.53 -6.30
N GLN A 132 -15.95 -6.64 -7.57
CA GLN A 132 -15.18 -6.08 -8.67
C GLN A 132 -15.50 -4.60 -8.86
N PHE A 133 -14.48 -3.80 -9.07
CA PHE A 133 -14.58 -2.39 -9.46
C PHE A 133 -14.09 -2.20 -10.89
N SER A 134 -14.75 -1.33 -11.62
CA SER A 134 -14.33 -0.94 -12.96
C SER A 134 -13.65 0.42 -12.95
N ILE A 135 -12.66 0.61 -13.82
CA ILE A 135 -12.01 1.90 -14.04
C ILE A 135 -12.79 2.69 -15.07
N HIS A 136 -13.14 3.93 -14.75
CA HIS A 136 -13.86 4.82 -15.64
C HIS A 136 -12.89 5.52 -16.59
N LEU A 137 -12.71 4.99 -17.80
CA LEU A 137 -11.80 5.52 -18.83
C LEU A 137 -12.44 6.53 -19.79
N ALA A 138 -13.78 6.73 -19.69
CA ALA A 138 -14.47 7.59 -20.62
C ALA A 138 -14.33 9.09 -20.29
N GLY A 139 -14.21 9.41 -18.99
CA GLY A 139 -14.36 10.78 -18.53
C GLY A 139 -15.76 11.33 -18.80
N SER A 140 -16.05 12.54 -18.32
CA SER A 140 -17.30 13.26 -18.61
C SER A 140 -17.24 13.97 -19.95
N HIS A 141 -16.04 14.32 -20.42
CA HIS A 141 -15.79 14.94 -21.71
C HIS A 141 -14.39 14.54 -22.24
N ASN A 142 -14.22 14.71 -23.54
CA ASN A 142 -12.92 14.40 -24.18
C ASN A 142 -11.82 15.33 -23.64
N GLY A 143 -10.67 14.76 -23.28
CA GLY A 143 -9.55 15.50 -22.71
C GLY A 143 -9.59 15.67 -21.18
N GLU A 144 -10.65 15.25 -20.50
CA GLU A 144 -10.67 15.21 -19.03
C GLU A 144 -9.57 14.28 -18.50
N THR A 145 -8.91 14.67 -17.41
CA THR A 145 -7.92 13.82 -16.76
C THR A 145 -8.60 12.65 -16.05
N ILE A 146 -8.36 11.43 -16.52
CA ILE A 146 -8.92 10.19 -15.97
C ILE A 146 -7.95 9.41 -15.09
N GLY A 147 -6.72 9.85 -15.01
CA GLY A 147 -5.66 9.23 -14.21
C GLY A 147 -4.34 9.94 -14.41
N TYR A 148 -3.32 9.38 -13.83
CA TYR A 148 -1.96 9.88 -13.92
C TYR A 148 -0.99 8.74 -14.16
N GLN A 149 0.10 9.05 -14.84
CA GLN A 149 1.21 8.15 -15.09
C GLN A 149 2.47 8.72 -14.43
N ALA A 150 3.20 7.91 -13.68
CA ALA A 150 4.45 8.35 -13.06
C ALA A 150 5.49 8.76 -14.11
N GLN A 151 6.17 9.86 -13.89
CA GLN A 151 7.28 10.29 -14.75
C GLN A 151 8.54 9.47 -14.44
N ARG A 152 9.33 9.19 -15.47
CA ARG A 152 10.55 8.35 -15.34
C ARG A 152 11.73 9.07 -14.69
N PHE A 153 11.85 10.35 -14.96
CA PHE A 153 12.98 11.19 -14.52
C PHE A 153 12.42 12.35 -13.72
N THR A 154 12.49 12.22 -12.40
CA THR A 154 11.98 13.20 -11.45
C THR A 154 13.03 13.47 -10.38
N ASP A 155 12.81 14.54 -9.64
CA ASP A 155 13.53 14.78 -8.40
C ASP A 155 13.16 13.76 -7.32
N VAL A 156 13.91 13.77 -6.22
CA VAL A 156 13.70 12.91 -5.05
C VAL A 156 12.50 13.41 -4.25
N ILE A 157 11.60 12.50 -3.91
CA ILE A 157 10.45 12.80 -3.05
C ILE A 157 10.86 12.67 -1.58
N ASP A 158 10.81 13.74 -0.84
CA ASP A 158 10.95 13.74 0.62
C ASP A 158 9.62 13.32 1.25
N VAL A 159 9.55 12.08 1.80
CA VAL A 159 8.30 11.48 2.29
C VAL A 159 7.72 12.19 3.52
N ASP A 160 8.51 13.01 4.20
CA ASP A 160 8.09 13.73 5.39
C ASP A 160 7.55 15.15 5.05
N ARG A 161 7.67 15.60 3.81
CA ARG A 161 7.14 16.87 3.33
C ARG A 161 5.74 16.71 2.74
N ILE A 162 4.73 16.95 3.56
CA ILE A 162 3.33 16.86 3.15
C ILE A 162 2.94 18.05 2.29
N ALA A 163 2.26 17.80 1.16
CA ALA A 163 1.73 18.80 0.22
C ALA A 163 2.80 19.82 -0.28
N ALA A 164 4.05 19.39 -0.40
CA ALA A 164 5.16 20.25 -0.75
C ALA A 164 5.53 20.23 -2.25
N TYR A 165 4.91 19.36 -3.02
CA TYR A 165 5.26 19.12 -4.42
C TYR A 165 4.07 19.40 -5.33
N SER A 166 4.34 19.90 -6.54
CA SER A 166 3.34 19.92 -7.61
C SER A 166 3.14 18.51 -8.17
N ILE A 167 1.91 18.19 -8.52
CA ILE A 167 1.60 16.92 -9.18
C ILE A 167 2.36 16.82 -10.51
N ASP A 168 2.44 17.91 -11.26
CA ASP A 168 3.05 17.95 -12.58
C ASP A 168 4.57 17.73 -12.57
N ASP A 169 5.24 17.85 -11.42
CA ASP A 169 6.66 17.55 -11.28
C ASP A 169 6.94 16.04 -11.30
N PHE A 170 5.94 15.22 -10.98
CA PHE A 170 6.09 13.78 -10.80
C PHE A 170 5.14 12.93 -11.65
N TRP A 171 4.06 13.52 -12.14
CA TRP A 171 2.99 12.80 -12.80
C TRP A 171 2.60 13.46 -14.11
N THR A 172 2.37 12.64 -15.10
CA THR A 172 1.78 13.07 -16.38
C THR A 172 0.30 12.73 -16.38
N PRO A 173 -0.60 13.71 -16.59
CA PRO A 173 -2.03 13.44 -16.66
C PRO A 173 -2.37 12.57 -17.88
N ILE A 174 -3.30 11.65 -17.69
CA ILE A 174 -3.84 10.78 -18.75
C ILE A 174 -5.20 11.35 -19.16
N PRO A 175 -5.33 11.87 -20.39
CA PRO A 175 -6.59 12.40 -20.84
C PRO A 175 -7.57 11.30 -21.29
N ALA A 176 -8.85 11.50 -21.04
CA ALA A 176 -9.92 10.70 -21.63
C ALA A 176 -9.83 10.71 -23.16
N ARG A 177 -9.99 9.54 -23.76
CA ARG A 177 -9.97 9.36 -25.22
C ARG A 177 -11.27 8.70 -25.69
N SER A 178 -11.70 9.05 -26.87
CA SER A 178 -12.92 8.47 -27.51
C SER A 178 -12.85 6.93 -27.59
N ALA A 179 -11.65 6.35 -27.74
CA ALA A 179 -11.44 4.92 -27.78
C ALA A 179 -11.70 4.19 -26.45
N ARG A 180 -11.81 4.92 -25.33
CA ARG A 180 -12.04 4.37 -23.96
C ARG A 180 -11.08 3.22 -23.61
N ARG A 181 -9.83 3.32 -24.08
CA ARG A 181 -8.79 2.29 -23.87
C ARG A 181 -7.52 2.95 -23.32
N LEU A 182 -6.93 2.28 -22.33
CA LEU A 182 -5.61 2.59 -21.81
C LEU A 182 -4.75 1.34 -21.96
N ILE A 183 -3.61 1.48 -22.63
CA ILE A 183 -2.59 0.42 -22.69
C ILE A 183 -1.62 0.70 -21.58
N LEU A 184 -1.51 -0.25 -20.65
CA LEU A 184 -0.57 -0.16 -19.51
C LEU A 184 0.78 -0.74 -19.92
N ASP A 185 1.84 0.02 -19.68
CA ASP A 185 3.21 -0.47 -19.74
C ASP A 185 3.52 -1.19 -18.41
N PRO A 186 3.97 -2.46 -18.41
CA PRO A 186 4.27 -3.20 -17.19
C PRO A 186 5.40 -2.60 -16.34
N HIS A 187 6.20 -1.69 -16.92
CA HIS A 187 7.29 -1.00 -16.23
C HIS A 187 6.92 0.42 -15.80
N GLN A 188 5.63 0.76 -15.79
CA GLN A 188 5.15 2.10 -15.50
C GLN A 188 4.06 2.04 -14.41
N PHE A 189 4.06 3.00 -13.50
CA PHE A 189 3.05 3.14 -12.47
C PHE A 189 1.94 4.12 -12.90
N TYR A 190 0.69 3.72 -12.62
CA TYR A 190 -0.50 4.49 -13.01
C TYR A 190 -1.41 4.71 -11.81
#